data_ba7e80853ffbd471aacd519654008cd2
#
_entry.id   ba7e80853ffbd471aacd519654008cd2
#
_cell.length_a   1.000
_cell.length_b   1.000
_cell.length_c   1.000
_cell.angle_alpha   90.00
_cell.angle_beta   90.00
_cell.angle_gamma   90.00
#
_symmetry.space_group_name_H-M   'P 1'
#
loop_
_entity.id
_entity.type
_entity.pdbx_description
1 polymer ?
#
loop_
_entity_poly.entity_id
_entity_poly.type
_entity_poly.pdbx_seq_one_letter_code
_entity_poly.pdbx_strand_id
1 'polypeptide(L)'
;FGFFSAAHFAAAEIRNLGADARSTQVWYVLEIMGRKAGWLTYASGIAGEATRMMSVEDFTGTFDAKLQAEELVDLMLKREADGRRYGIICIAEGLASHLPDDQRPQMTDEHGNLKLGEAQVGRVLASAMEEAYERRTGIRIKVRSKQIGYEARCAEPSAFDVLLGTQLGVGAYRALVEKGLNGVMVSVEDQLSLKYVPFGLLIDAETMKTKVRFIDTDSDFYRLARALEYQGLLADRPDGE
;
A
#
# COMPACT_ATOMS: atom_id res chain seq x y z
N PHE A 1 9.36 -10.87 8.05
CA PHE A 1 8.09 -10.63 8.75
C PHE A 1 6.91 -11.17 7.95
N GLY A 2 5.79 -11.46 8.63
CA GLY A 2 4.61 -12.00 8.01
C GLY A 2 3.78 -10.91 7.32
N PHE A 3 3.30 -11.19 6.12
CA PHE A 3 2.47 -10.25 5.36
C PHE A 3 1.15 -9.95 6.06
N PHE A 4 0.45 -10.99 6.51
CA PHE A 4 -0.85 -10.83 7.18
C PHE A 4 -0.73 -10.18 8.55
N SER A 5 0.37 -10.42 9.27
CA SER A 5 0.66 -9.73 10.54
C SER A 5 0.85 -8.24 10.32
N ALA A 6 1.64 -7.86 9.32
CA ALA A 6 1.87 -6.46 8.96
C ALA A 6 0.58 -5.78 8.46
N ALA A 7 -0.22 -6.47 7.63
CA ALA A 7 -1.50 -5.96 7.15
C ALA A 7 -2.50 -5.77 8.29
N HIS A 8 -2.55 -6.71 9.24
CA HIS A 8 -3.42 -6.62 10.42
C HIS A 8 -3.04 -5.42 11.30
N PHE A 9 -1.75 -5.27 11.58
CA PHE A 9 -1.23 -4.12 12.35
C PHE A 9 -1.58 -2.80 11.67
N ALA A 10 -1.25 -2.65 10.38
CA ALA A 10 -1.52 -1.44 9.62
C ALA A 10 -3.02 -1.13 9.54
N ALA A 11 -3.87 -2.15 9.36
CA ALA A 11 -5.32 -1.98 9.36
C ALA A 11 -5.86 -1.50 10.72
N ALA A 12 -5.30 -1.98 11.83
CA ALA A 12 -5.65 -1.49 13.16
C ALA A 12 -5.29 -0.01 13.33
N GLU A 13 -4.10 0.40 12.89
CA GLU A 13 -3.66 1.81 12.90
C GLU A 13 -4.55 2.69 12.00
N ILE A 14 -4.93 2.20 10.81
CA ILE A 14 -5.85 2.92 9.90
C ILE A 14 -7.20 3.17 10.59
N ARG A 15 -7.78 2.15 11.24
CA ARG A 15 -9.04 2.30 11.99
C ARG A 15 -8.93 3.27 13.16
N ASN A 16 -7.83 3.19 13.93
CA ASN A 16 -7.58 4.11 15.04
C ASN A 16 -7.50 5.57 14.57
N LEU A 17 -6.73 5.82 13.50
CA LEU A 17 -6.63 7.14 12.90
C LEU A 17 -7.92 7.57 12.21
N GLY A 18 -8.72 6.62 11.70
CA GLY A 18 -10.06 6.88 11.19
C GLY A 18 -11.03 7.39 12.25
N ALA A 19 -10.93 6.87 13.48
CA ALA A 19 -11.70 7.39 14.62
C ALA A 19 -11.25 8.80 15.01
N ASP A 20 -9.95 9.08 15.04
CA ASP A 20 -9.43 10.44 15.26
C ASP A 20 -9.85 11.39 14.14
N ALA A 21 -9.70 10.98 12.88
CA ALA A 21 -10.11 11.76 11.72
C ALA A 21 -11.58 12.19 11.79
N ARG A 22 -12.46 11.26 12.18
CA ARG A 22 -13.90 11.53 12.37
C ARG A 22 -14.16 12.52 13.48
N SER A 23 -13.51 12.37 14.63
CA SER A 23 -13.73 13.22 15.80
C SER A 23 -13.17 14.64 15.61
N THR A 24 -12.02 14.75 14.92
CA THR A 24 -11.32 16.02 14.70
C THR A 24 -11.66 16.66 13.35
N GLN A 25 -12.42 15.97 12.49
CA GLN A 25 -12.78 16.41 11.13
C GLN A 25 -11.55 16.77 10.29
N VAL A 26 -10.54 15.89 10.30
CA VAL A 26 -9.28 16.06 9.55
C VAL A 26 -9.06 14.94 8.55
N TRP A 27 -8.18 15.17 7.59
CA TRP A 27 -7.73 14.18 6.64
C TRP A 27 -6.34 13.65 7.04
N TYR A 28 -6.13 12.37 6.77
CA TYR A 28 -4.84 11.71 6.92
C TYR A 28 -4.36 11.14 5.59
N VAL A 29 -3.07 11.31 5.32
CA VAL A 29 -2.34 10.57 4.30
C VAL A 29 -1.41 9.60 5.04
N LEU A 30 -1.65 8.31 4.90
CA LEU A 30 -0.88 7.24 5.54
C LEU A 30 0.02 6.59 4.49
N GLU A 31 1.32 6.77 4.65
CA GLU A 31 2.33 6.13 3.82
C GLU A 31 2.64 4.76 4.40
N ILE A 32 2.23 3.71 3.66
CA ILE A 32 2.39 2.32 4.07
C ILE A 32 3.67 1.77 3.45
N MET A 33 4.48 1.10 4.25
CA MET A 33 5.68 0.44 3.76
C MET A 33 5.37 -0.54 2.62
N GLY A 34 6.25 -0.62 1.64
CA GLY A 34 6.08 -1.48 0.46
C GLY A 34 6.88 -0.95 -0.71
N ARG A 35 8.12 -1.44 -0.87
CA ARG A 35 9.14 -0.84 -1.74
C ARG A 35 8.77 -0.79 -3.21
N LYS A 36 8.10 -1.82 -3.75
CA LYS A 36 7.94 -1.97 -5.20
C LYS A 36 6.52 -2.28 -5.66
N ALA A 37 5.64 -2.70 -4.76
CA ALA A 37 4.28 -3.09 -5.09
C ALA A 37 3.33 -2.74 -3.94
N GLY A 38 2.08 -2.47 -4.24
CA GLY A 38 1.08 -1.96 -3.33
C GLY A 38 0.37 -3.00 -2.46
N TRP A 39 0.79 -4.27 -2.46
CA TRP A 39 0.07 -5.35 -1.77
C TRP A 39 -0.29 -5.03 -0.33
N LEU A 40 0.66 -4.50 0.46
CA LEU A 40 0.42 -4.17 1.86
C LEU A 40 -0.51 -2.97 2.00
N THR A 41 -0.34 -1.96 1.16
CA THR A 41 -1.19 -0.77 1.13
C THR A 41 -2.64 -1.12 0.86
N TYR A 42 -2.90 -1.94 -0.16
CA TYR A 42 -4.26 -2.38 -0.49
C TYR A 42 -4.84 -3.30 0.58
N ALA A 43 -4.09 -4.33 1.03
CA ALA A 43 -4.58 -5.25 2.05
C ALA A 43 -4.93 -4.53 3.36
N SER A 44 -4.07 -3.62 3.82
CA SER A 44 -4.32 -2.85 5.04
C SER A 44 -5.39 -1.78 4.85
N GLY A 45 -5.44 -1.14 3.68
CA GLY A 45 -6.46 -0.14 3.35
C GLY A 45 -7.86 -0.73 3.26
N ILE A 46 -8.01 -1.88 2.60
CA ILE A 46 -9.28 -2.65 2.56
C ILE A 46 -9.73 -3.02 3.98
N ALA A 47 -8.84 -3.66 4.75
CA ALA A 47 -9.16 -4.14 6.09
C ALA A 47 -9.31 -3.01 7.12
N GLY A 48 -8.70 -1.85 6.86
CA GLY A 48 -8.75 -0.65 7.71
C GLY A 48 -9.82 0.36 7.30
N GLU A 49 -10.59 0.09 6.23
CA GLU A 49 -11.65 0.96 5.72
C GLU A 49 -11.12 2.34 5.26
N ALA A 50 -9.99 2.33 4.54
CA ALA A 50 -9.43 3.55 3.96
C ALA A 50 -10.41 4.18 2.95
N THR A 51 -10.44 5.51 2.91
CA THR A 51 -11.28 6.27 1.98
C THR A 51 -10.78 6.17 0.54
N ARG A 52 -9.46 6.15 0.38
CA ARG A 52 -8.75 6.00 -0.90
C ARG A 52 -7.45 5.23 -0.71
N MET A 53 -7.08 4.42 -1.69
CA MET A 53 -5.81 3.67 -1.72
C MET A 53 -5.08 3.98 -3.02
N MET A 54 -3.75 4.17 -2.95
CA MET A 54 -2.92 4.50 -4.11
C MET A 54 -1.59 3.77 -4.02
N SER A 55 -1.16 3.18 -5.11
CA SER A 55 0.12 2.46 -5.18
C SER A 55 0.78 2.60 -6.55
N VAL A 56 1.93 2.01 -6.73
CA VAL A 56 2.70 2.10 -7.98
C VAL A 56 1.94 1.54 -9.18
N GLU A 57 1.04 0.60 -8.96
CA GLU A 57 0.24 -0.04 -10.01
C GLU A 57 -0.84 0.89 -10.59
N ASP A 58 -1.18 1.97 -9.88
CA ASP A 58 -2.16 2.96 -10.34
C ASP A 58 -1.56 3.95 -11.36
N PHE A 59 -0.23 3.98 -11.50
CA PHE A 59 0.45 5.00 -12.28
C PHE A 59 1.33 4.41 -13.37
N THR A 60 1.19 4.95 -14.57
CA THR A 60 2.12 4.73 -15.68
C THR A 60 3.04 5.94 -15.78
N GLY A 61 4.31 5.80 -15.34
CA GLY A 61 5.30 6.88 -15.40
C GLY A 61 5.46 7.66 -14.10
N THR A 62 5.53 8.98 -14.19
CA THR A 62 5.83 9.86 -13.06
C THR A 62 4.61 10.09 -12.16
N PHE A 63 4.80 9.99 -10.86
CA PHE A 63 3.80 10.38 -9.86
C PHE A 63 3.87 11.91 -9.64
N ASP A 64 2.87 12.62 -10.13
CA ASP A 64 2.72 14.06 -9.89
C ASP A 64 1.81 14.30 -8.68
N ALA A 65 2.42 14.66 -7.55
CA ALA A 65 1.68 14.89 -6.30
C ALA A 65 0.69 16.06 -6.41
N LYS A 66 0.94 17.06 -7.25
CA LYS A 66 0.02 18.19 -7.44
C LYS A 66 -1.22 17.78 -8.22
N LEU A 67 -1.03 16.99 -9.29
CA LEU A 67 -2.15 16.46 -10.07
C LEU A 67 -3.01 15.54 -9.21
N GLN A 68 -2.37 14.64 -8.44
CA GLN A 68 -3.09 13.74 -7.55
C GLN A 68 -3.81 14.49 -6.41
N ALA A 69 -3.23 15.58 -5.93
CA ALA A 69 -3.87 16.44 -4.94
C ALA A 69 -5.18 17.06 -5.45
N GLU A 70 -5.26 17.45 -6.73
CA GLU A 70 -6.50 17.98 -7.33
C GLU A 70 -7.62 16.93 -7.31
N GLU A 71 -7.33 15.70 -7.74
CA GLU A 71 -8.30 14.59 -7.71
C GLU A 71 -8.75 14.26 -6.29
N LEU A 72 -7.82 14.27 -5.33
CA LEU A 72 -8.13 14.03 -3.94
C LEU A 72 -8.95 15.18 -3.31
N VAL A 73 -8.73 16.42 -3.73
CA VAL A 73 -9.57 17.54 -3.31
C VAL A 73 -10.98 17.42 -3.88
N ASP A 74 -11.17 16.90 -5.10
CA ASP A 74 -12.50 16.56 -5.61
C ASP A 74 -13.22 15.54 -4.71
N LEU A 75 -12.49 14.49 -4.30
CA LEU A 75 -12.99 13.50 -3.34
C LEU A 75 -13.36 14.15 -2.00
N MET A 76 -12.50 15.05 -1.49
CA MET A 76 -12.74 15.76 -0.22
C MET A 76 -14.01 16.59 -0.28
N LEU A 77 -14.19 17.39 -1.34
CA LEU A 77 -15.36 18.25 -1.53
C LEU A 77 -16.67 17.45 -1.68
N LYS A 78 -16.62 16.31 -2.40
CA LYS A 78 -17.76 15.39 -2.49
C LYS A 78 -18.14 14.83 -1.11
N ARG A 79 -17.13 14.37 -0.32
CA ARG A 79 -17.39 13.88 1.05
C ARG A 79 -17.89 14.99 1.98
N GLU A 80 -17.42 16.21 1.80
CA GLU A 80 -17.88 17.35 2.57
C GLU A 80 -19.36 17.67 2.28
N ALA A 81 -19.77 17.57 1.01
CA ALA A 81 -21.18 17.68 0.62
C ALA A 81 -22.06 16.61 1.29
N ASP A 82 -21.50 15.42 1.56
CA ASP A 82 -22.14 14.35 2.33
C ASP A 82 -22.03 14.52 3.86
N GLY A 83 -21.57 15.68 4.34
CA GLY A 83 -21.38 15.96 5.77
C GLY A 83 -20.16 15.27 6.40
N ARG A 84 -19.19 14.82 5.61
CA ARG A 84 -18.01 14.08 6.07
C ARG A 84 -16.73 14.82 5.70
N ARG A 85 -16.26 15.72 6.56
CA ARG A 85 -15.02 16.50 6.37
C ARG A 85 -13.75 15.77 6.76
N TYR A 86 -13.73 14.45 6.71
CA TYR A 86 -12.63 13.61 7.14
C TYR A 86 -12.44 12.42 6.23
N GLY A 87 -11.25 11.84 6.25
CA GLY A 87 -10.95 10.61 5.53
C GLY A 87 -9.52 10.14 5.74
N ILE A 88 -9.28 8.91 5.33
CA ILE A 88 -7.97 8.28 5.34
C ILE A 88 -7.59 7.93 3.90
N ILE A 89 -6.44 8.42 3.48
CA ILE A 89 -5.82 8.08 2.19
C ILE A 89 -4.60 7.23 2.49
N CYS A 90 -4.57 6.01 2.00
CA CYS A 90 -3.41 5.12 2.12
C CYS A 90 -2.61 5.16 0.82
N ILE A 91 -1.31 5.40 0.92
CA ILE A 91 -0.41 5.41 -0.23
C ILE A 91 0.76 4.45 -0.01
N ALA A 92 1.25 3.84 -1.08
CA ALA A 92 2.43 2.98 -1.00
C ALA A 92 3.71 3.82 -0.99
N GLU A 93 4.64 3.50 -0.09
CA GLU A 93 6.00 4.05 -0.03
C GLU A 93 6.71 3.98 -1.41
N GLY A 94 6.41 2.93 -2.18
CA GLY A 94 6.97 2.71 -3.51
C GLY A 94 6.74 3.84 -4.50
N LEU A 95 5.72 4.67 -4.30
CA LEU A 95 5.47 5.89 -5.11
C LEU A 95 6.63 6.86 -5.09
N ALA A 96 7.50 6.82 -4.07
CA ALA A 96 8.72 7.61 -4.02
C ALA A 96 9.66 7.35 -5.21
N SER A 97 9.65 6.15 -5.78
CA SER A 97 10.43 5.82 -6.97
C SER A 97 9.86 6.39 -8.27
N HIS A 98 8.61 6.84 -8.24
CA HIS A 98 7.89 7.46 -9.35
C HIS A 98 7.84 9.00 -9.27
N LEU A 99 8.42 9.60 -8.22
CA LEU A 99 8.56 11.06 -8.14
C LEU A 99 9.42 11.58 -9.30
N PRO A 100 9.26 12.85 -9.70
CA PRO A 100 10.18 13.53 -10.59
C PRO A 100 11.63 13.42 -10.12
N ASP A 101 12.60 13.40 -11.03
CA ASP A 101 14.02 13.14 -10.72
C ASP A 101 14.61 14.11 -9.69
N ASP A 102 14.17 15.36 -9.68
CA ASP A 102 14.58 16.41 -8.74
C ASP A 102 13.99 16.22 -7.32
N GLN A 103 12.92 15.41 -7.18
CA GLN A 103 12.25 15.13 -5.91
C GLN A 103 12.54 13.71 -5.41
N ARG A 104 13.19 12.89 -6.23
CA ARG A 104 13.48 11.49 -5.93
C ARG A 104 14.60 11.38 -4.90
N PRO A 105 14.50 10.50 -3.90
CA PRO A 105 15.60 10.26 -2.95
C PRO A 105 16.86 9.84 -3.71
N GLN A 106 17.99 10.48 -3.41
CA GLN A 106 19.29 10.11 -3.98
C GLN A 106 20.09 9.15 -3.11
N MET A 107 19.69 9.00 -1.84
CA MET A 107 20.39 8.14 -0.89
C MET A 107 19.99 6.66 -1.07
N THR A 108 20.99 5.79 -1.04
CA THR A 108 20.81 4.33 -1.10
C THR A 108 21.14 3.69 0.24
N ASP A 109 20.54 2.51 0.48
CA ASP A 109 20.92 1.64 1.58
C ASP A 109 22.21 0.85 1.26
N GLU A 110 22.69 0.06 2.22
CA GLU A 110 23.91 -0.78 2.09
C GLU A 110 23.80 -1.78 0.93
N HIS A 111 22.60 -2.04 0.43
CA HIS A 111 22.34 -2.98 -0.66
C HIS A 111 22.08 -2.26 -2.01
N GLY A 112 22.33 -0.95 -2.08
CA GLY A 112 22.15 -0.13 -3.29
C GLY A 112 20.69 0.17 -3.64
N ASN A 113 19.74 -0.02 -2.71
CA ASN A 113 18.36 0.36 -2.94
C ASN A 113 18.09 1.78 -2.43
N LEU A 114 17.27 2.53 -3.16
CA LEU A 114 16.85 3.87 -2.73
C LEU A 114 16.16 3.82 -1.36
N LYS A 115 16.48 4.76 -0.49
CA LYS A 115 15.81 4.94 0.80
C LYS A 115 14.48 5.66 0.63
N LEU A 116 13.47 4.94 0.14
CA LEU A 116 12.18 5.51 -0.27
C LEU A 116 11.45 6.24 0.86
N GLY A 117 11.48 5.73 2.08
CA GLY A 117 10.83 6.34 3.23
C GLY A 117 11.37 7.75 3.58
N GLU A 118 12.60 8.09 3.15
CA GLU A 118 13.15 9.44 3.35
C GLU A 118 12.51 10.49 2.43
N ALA A 119 11.88 10.07 1.31
CA ALA A 119 11.15 10.97 0.43
C ALA A 119 9.89 11.53 1.08
N GLN A 120 9.34 10.83 2.09
CA GLN A 120 8.11 11.24 2.78
C GLN A 120 6.99 11.62 1.79
N VAL A 121 6.72 10.74 0.81
CA VAL A 121 5.73 11.00 -0.27
C VAL A 121 4.38 11.39 0.31
N GLY A 122 3.99 10.75 1.42
CA GLY A 122 2.77 11.10 2.14
C GLY A 122 2.72 12.54 2.61
N ARG A 123 3.87 13.09 3.03
CA ARG A 123 3.96 14.51 3.43
C ARG A 123 3.91 15.45 2.23
N VAL A 124 4.58 15.08 1.14
CA VAL A 124 4.54 15.85 -0.11
C VAL A 124 3.11 15.94 -0.62
N LEU A 125 2.40 14.81 -0.68
CA LEU A 125 1.02 14.77 -1.11
C LEU A 125 0.10 15.54 -0.17
N ALA A 126 0.26 15.41 1.15
CA ALA A 126 -0.55 16.14 2.14
C ALA A 126 -0.40 17.66 1.98
N SER A 127 0.83 18.16 1.79
CA SER A 127 1.08 19.59 1.54
C SER A 127 0.44 20.05 0.23
N ALA A 128 0.55 19.27 -0.85
CA ALA A 128 -0.08 19.58 -2.12
C ALA A 128 -1.62 19.63 -2.01
N MET A 129 -2.21 18.74 -1.21
CA MET A 129 -3.66 18.74 -0.93
C MET A 129 -4.10 19.98 -0.14
N GLU A 130 -3.34 20.42 0.86
CA GLU A 130 -3.61 21.65 1.62
C GLU A 130 -3.61 22.87 0.66
N GLU A 131 -2.59 22.98 -0.19
CA GLU A 131 -2.47 24.05 -1.19
C GLU A 131 -3.61 24.02 -2.22
N ALA A 132 -3.93 22.85 -2.76
CA ALA A 132 -4.99 22.69 -3.74
C ALA A 132 -6.37 23.02 -3.13
N TYR A 133 -6.64 22.60 -1.90
CA TYR A 133 -7.88 22.89 -1.20
C TYR A 133 -8.04 24.39 -0.90
N GLU A 134 -6.99 25.05 -0.39
CA GLU A 134 -6.99 26.51 -0.14
C GLU A 134 -7.22 27.28 -1.45
N ARG A 135 -6.57 26.91 -2.52
CA ARG A 135 -6.73 27.56 -3.84
C ARG A 135 -8.17 27.46 -4.37
N ARG A 136 -8.83 26.32 -4.13
CA ARG A 136 -10.20 26.07 -4.65
C ARG A 136 -11.31 26.62 -3.78
N THR A 137 -11.10 26.70 -2.47
CA THR A 137 -12.16 27.05 -1.51
C THR A 137 -11.90 28.37 -0.77
N GLY A 138 -10.68 28.89 -0.79
CA GLY A 138 -10.24 30.00 0.04
C GLY A 138 -10.07 29.62 1.53
N ILE A 139 -10.24 28.36 1.90
CA ILE A 139 -10.18 27.87 3.29
C ILE A 139 -8.90 27.09 3.50
N ARG A 140 -8.20 27.40 4.59
CA ARG A 140 -7.04 26.59 5.03
C ARG A 140 -7.49 25.40 5.84
N ILE A 141 -6.99 24.25 5.47
CA ILE A 141 -7.19 23.00 6.20
C ILE A 141 -5.83 22.40 6.61
N LYS A 142 -5.88 21.44 7.52
CA LYS A 142 -4.73 20.62 7.88
C LYS A 142 -4.94 19.20 7.39
N VAL A 143 -4.00 18.69 6.59
CA VAL A 143 -3.90 17.28 6.21
C VAL A 143 -2.72 16.67 6.94
N ARG A 144 -2.97 15.67 7.77
CA ARG A 144 -1.93 15.02 8.57
C ARG A 144 -1.29 13.89 7.78
N SER A 145 0.03 13.78 7.85
CA SER A 145 0.76 12.66 7.26
C SER A 145 1.38 11.79 8.36
N LYS A 146 1.30 10.46 8.19
CA LYS A 146 1.98 9.48 9.05
C LYS A 146 2.53 8.36 8.18
N GLN A 147 3.74 7.89 8.49
CA GLN A 147 4.29 6.66 7.92
C GLN A 147 3.97 5.47 8.84
N ILE A 148 3.62 4.34 8.24
CA ILE A 148 3.50 3.04 8.90
C ILE A 148 4.58 2.14 8.29
N GLY A 149 5.71 2.06 8.97
CA GLY A 149 6.95 1.47 8.47
C GLY A 149 7.46 0.32 9.34
N TYR A 150 8.57 0.54 10.04
CA TYR A 150 9.26 -0.50 10.80
C TYR A 150 8.41 -1.16 11.88
N GLU A 151 7.48 -0.44 12.50
CA GLU A 151 6.55 -0.97 13.50
C GLU A 151 5.69 -2.13 12.95
N ALA A 152 5.32 -2.08 11.67
CA ALA A 152 4.59 -3.16 11.03
C ALA A 152 5.42 -4.45 10.89
N ARG A 153 6.76 -4.34 10.86
CA ARG A 153 7.66 -5.51 10.84
C ARG A 153 7.80 -6.18 12.20
N CYS A 154 7.54 -5.42 13.26
CA CYS A 154 7.66 -5.87 14.65
C CYS A 154 6.32 -6.30 15.24
N ALA A 155 5.25 -6.28 14.43
CA ALA A 155 3.92 -6.71 14.85
C ALA A 155 3.92 -8.19 15.29
N GLU A 156 3.12 -8.51 16.28
CA GLU A 156 2.93 -9.88 16.74
C GLU A 156 2.43 -10.76 15.59
N PRO A 157 3.02 -11.95 15.38
CA PRO A 157 2.63 -12.82 14.28
C PRO A 157 1.18 -13.26 14.35
N SER A 158 0.44 -13.10 13.27
CA SER A 158 -0.91 -13.65 13.13
C SER A 158 -0.87 -15.18 13.08
N ALA A 159 -1.95 -15.83 13.48
CA ALA A 159 -2.05 -17.28 13.43
C ALA A 159 -1.76 -17.84 12.02
N PHE A 160 -2.22 -17.14 10.97
CA PHE A 160 -1.96 -17.56 9.59
C PHE A 160 -0.46 -17.49 9.24
N ASP A 161 0.25 -16.43 9.61
CA ASP A 161 1.69 -16.32 9.34
C ASP A 161 2.50 -17.33 10.13
N VAL A 162 2.06 -17.70 11.35
CA VAL A 162 2.68 -18.78 12.13
C VAL A 162 2.50 -20.13 11.42
N LEU A 163 1.29 -20.44 10.97
CA LEU A 163 1.02 -21.67 10.20
C LEU A 163 1.83 -21.72 8.90
N LEU A 164 1.83 -20.62 8.15
CA LEU A 164 2.57 -20.50 6.90
C LEU A 164 4.08 -20.68 7.13
N GLY A 165 4.64 -19.98 8.12
CA GLY A 165 6.06 -20.09 8.45
C GLY A 165 6.45 -21.50 8.87
N THR A 166 5.60 -22.18 9.65
CA THR A 166 5.81 -23.56 10.05
C THR A 166 5.78 -24.50 8.84
N GLN A 167 4.81 -24.34 7.94
CA GLN A 167 4.70 -25.14 6.72
C GLN A 167 5.90 -24.92 5.78
N LEU A 168 6.36 -23.67 5.63
CA LEU A 168 7.56 -23.36 4.84
C LEU A 168 8.82 -23.98 5.47
N GLY A 169 8.95 -23.98 6.79
CA GLY A 169 10.05 -24.65 7.49
C GLY A 169 10.08 -26.15 7.27
N VAL A 170 8.92 -26.83 7.42
CA VAL A 170 8.78 -28.26 7.09
C VAL A 170 9.11 -28.50 5.61
N GLY A 171 8.64 -27.62 4.72
CA GLY A 171 8.93 -27.69 3.29
C GLY A 171 10.43 -27.58 2.99
N ALA A 172 11.15 -26.71 3.68
CA ALA A 172 12.59 -26.59 3.52
C ALA A 172 13.34 -27.87 3.94
N TYR A 173 12.96 -28.47 5.09
CA TYR A 173 13.49 -29.76 5.51
C TYR A 173 13.22 -30.84 4.45
N ARG A 174 11.99 -30.97 3.98
CA ARG A 174 11.63 -31.96 2.95
C ARG A 174 12.36 -31.74 1.63
N ALA A 175 12.54 -30.48 1.23
CA ALA A 175 13.31 -30.17 0.01
C ALA A 175 14.75 -30.67 0.12
N LEU A 176 15.44 -30.28 1.17
CA LEU A 176 16.87 -30.56 1.33
C LEU A 176 17.16 -32.00 1.72
N VAL A 177 16.44 -32.55 2.71
CA VAL A 177 16.77 -33.84 3.33
C VAL A 177 16.06 -35.00 2.64
N GLU A 178 14.75 -34.85 2.35
CA GLU A 178 14.00 -35.99 1.81
C GLU A 178 14.09 -36.06 0.27
N LYS A 179 14.15 -34.91 -0.42
CA LYS A 179 14.13 -34.84 -1.88
C LYS A 179 15.48 -34.48 -2.52
N GLY A 180 16.49 -34.09 -1.75
CA GLY A 180 17.78 -33.64 -2.25
C GLY A 180 17.71 -32.42 -3.18
N LEU A 181 16.66 -31.60 -3.06
CA LEU A 181 16.47 -30.42 -3.88
C LEU A 181 17.33 -29.26 -3.36
N ASN A 182 17.93 -28.51 -4.29
CA ASN A 182 18.59 -27.25 -4.01
C ASN A 182 18.22 -26.21 -5.06
N GLY A 183 18.54 -24.94 -4.84
CA GLY A 183 18.24 -23.86 -5.79
C GLY A 183 16.74 -23.61 -5.98
N VAL A 184 15.92 -23.94 -4.97
CA VAL A 184 14.46 -23.75 -4.99
C VAL A 184 14.01 -22.86 -3.84
N MET A 185 12.98 -22.08 -4.09
CA MET A 185 12.19 -21.40 -3.07
C MET A 185 11.06 -22.33 -2.65
N VAL A 186 10.88 -22.53 -1.33
CA VAL A 186 9.71 -23.21 -0.80
C VAL A 186 8.55 -22.22 -0.80
N SER A 187 7.44 -22.63 -1.36
CA SER A 187 6.18 -21.89 -1.39
C SER A 187 5.01 -22.80 -1.06
N VAL A 188 3.83 -22.26 -0.99
CA VAL A 188 2.59 -23.00 -0.81
C VAL A 188 1.56 -22.57 -1.86
N GLU A 189 0.65 -23.47 -2.16
CA GLU A 189 -0.53 -23.23 -2.98
C GLU A 189 -1.75 -23.92 -2.35
N ASP A 190 -2.93 -23.55 -2.78
CA ASP A 190 -4.21 -24.12 -2.31
C ASP A 190 -4.31 -24.23 -0.78
N GLN A 191 -4.45 -25.43 -0.26
CA GLN A 191 -4.57 -25.75 1.17
C GLN A 191 -3.20 -25.88 1.87
N LEU A 192 -2.31 -24.90 1.67
CA LEU A 192 -0.92 -24.91 2.15
C LEU A 192 -0.10 -26.09 1.60
N SER A 193 -0.45 -26.60 0.42
CA SER A 193 0.31 -27.63 -0.28
C SER A 193 1.69 -27.08 -0.69
N LEU A 194 2.74 -27.83 -0.37
CA LEU A 194 4.11 -27.41 -0.63
C LEU A 194 4.44 -27.38 -2.12
N LYS A 195 4.99 -26.26 -2.56
CA LYS A 195 5.50 -26.04 -3.91
C LYS A 195 6.97 -25.62 -3.88
N TYR A 196 7.77 -26.22 -4.73
CA TYR A 196 9.21 -25.94 -4.86
C TYR A 196 9.44 -25.20 -6.18
N VAL A 197 9.76 -23.92 -6.08
CA VAL A 197 9.91 -23.02 -7.24
C VAL A 197 11.39 -22.81 -7.50
N PRO A 198 11.93 -23.24 -8.68
CA PRO A 198 13.33 -23.01 -9.03
C PRO A 198 13.68 -21.51 -9.00
N PHE A 199 14.82 -21.14 -8.42
CA PHE A 199 15.27 -19.74 -8.35
C PHE A 199 15.36 -19.07 -9.72
N GLY A 200 15.73 -19.82 -10.77
CA GLY A 200 15.76 -19.29 -12.14
C GLY A 200 14.44 -18.74 -12.65
N LEU A 201 13.29 -19.18 -12.08
CA LEU A 201 11.97 -18.62 -12.43
C LEU A 201 11.66 -17.31 -11.68
N LEU A 202 12.37 -17.08 -10.55
CA LEU A 202 12.12 -15.95 -9.64
C LEU A 202 13.03 -14.75 -9.90
N ILE A 203 14.09 -14.94 -10.68
CA ILE A 203 15.05 -13.91 -11.01
C ILE A 203 14.91 -13.47 -12.48
N ASP A 204 15.21 -12.24 -12.72
CA ASP A 204 15.45 -11.71 -14.05
C ASP A 204 16.86 -12.08 -14.48
N ALA A 205 17.01 -12.75 -15.62
CA ALA A 205 18.27 -13.31 -16.08
C ALA A 205 19.31 -12.24 -16.47
N GLU A 206 18.85 -11.05 -16.88
CA GLU A 206 19.73 -9.97 -17.31
C GLU A 206 20.22 -9.14 -16.11
N THR A 207 19.32 -8.82 -15.19
CA THR A 207 19.63 -7.96 -14.04
C THR A 207 20.04 -8.74 -12.79
N MET A 208 19.85 -10.07 -12.78
CA MET A 208 20.04 -10.95 -11.61
C MET A 208 19.26 -10.51 -10.38
N LYS A 209 18.19 -9.71 -10.57
CA LYS A 209 17.31 -9.23 -9.49
C LYS A 209 16.05 -10.08 -9.43
N THR A 210 15.47 -10.17 -8.23
CA THR A 210 14.19 -10.84 -8.04
C THR A 210 13.09 -10.14 -8.83
N LYS A 211 12.32 -10.91 -9.57
CA LYS A 211 11.12 -10.43 -10.27
C LYS A 211 10.11 -9.90 -9.25
N VAL A 212 9.59 -8.73 -9.50
CA VAL A 212 8.54 -8.13 -8.67
C VAL A 212 7.19 -8.67 -9.12
N ARG A 213 6.38 -9.11 -8.17
CA ARG A 213 4.99 -9.46 -8.41
C ARG A 213 4.13 -8.24 -8.11
N PHE A 214 3.76 -7.53 -9.15
CA PHE A 214 2.82 -6.42 -9.06
C PHE A 214 1.38 -6.93 -8.87
N ILE A 215 0.51 -6.05 -8.38
CA ILE A 215 -0.92 -6.30 -8.38
C ILE A 215 -1.40 -6.16 -9.83
N ASP A 216 -2.11 -7.17 -10.30
CA ASP A 216 -2.81 -7.09 -11.58
C ASP A 216 -4.05 -6.20 -11.39
N THR A 217 -4.10 -5.10 -12.14
CA THR A 217 -5.21 -4.12 -12.09
C THR A 217 -6.52 -4.68 -12.63
N ASP A 218 -6.48 -5.80 -13.36
CA ASP A 218 -7.66 -6.52 -13.80
C ASP A 218 -8.12 -7.62 -12.82
N SER A 219 -7.36 -7.82 -11.72
CA SER A 219 -7.69 -8.84 -10.72
C SER A 219 -8.90 -8.45 -9.87
N ASP A 220 -9.60 -9.46 -9.34
CA ASP A 220 -10.69 -9.24 -8.39
C ASP A 220 -10.22 -8.56 -7.09
N PHE A 221 -8.96 -8.79 -6.69
CA PHE A 221 -8.39 -8.12 -5.52
C PHE A 221 -8.29 -6.59 -5.73
N TYR A 222 -7.83 -6.16 -6.91
CA TYR A 222 -7.77 -4.74 -7.22
C TYR A 222 -9.18 -4.13 -7.36
N ARG A 223 -10.08 -4.82 -8.03
CA ARG A 223 -11.50 -4.40 -8.17
C ARG A 223 -12.19 -4.29 -6.82
N LEU A 224 -11.94 -5.22 -5.90
CA LEU A 224 -12.44 -5.13 -4.52
C LEU A 224 -12.00 -3.83 -3.85
N ALA A 225 -10.72 -3.48 -3.94
CA ALA A 225 -10.20 -2.24 -3.37
C ALA A 225 -10.93 -1.01 -3.94
N ARG A 226 -11.07 -0.94 -5.26
CA ARG A 226 -11.79 0.16 -5.93
C ARG A 226 -13.25 0.23 -5.53
N ALA A 227 -13.93 -0.91 -5.40
CA ALA A 227 -15.35 -0.97 -5.01
C ALA A 227 -15.61 -0.52 -3.57
N LEU A 228 -14.63 -0.72 -2.68
CA LEU A 228 -14.74 -0.33 -1.26
C LEU A 228 -14.34 1.12 -0.99
N GLU A 229 -13.65 1.77 -1.91
CA GLU A 229 -13.36 3.19 -1.81
C GLU A 229 -14.63 4.04 -1.86
N TYR A 230 -14.54 5.25 -1.34
CA TYR A 230 -15.67 6.16 -1.37
C TYR A 230 -16.08 6.50 -2.81
N GLN A 231 -17.33 6.20 -3.15
CA GLN A 231 -17.92 6.41 -4.49
C GLN A 231 -18.95 7.56 -4.56
N GLY A 232 -19.19 8.25 -3.46
CA GLY A 232 -20.30 9.21 -3.33
C GLY A 232 -21.57 8.55 -2.77
N LEU A 233 -22.57 9.34 -2.43
CA LEU A 233 -23.89 8.82 -2.06
C LEU A 233 -24.58 8.24 -3.30
N LEU A 234 -25.43 7.24 -3.10
CA LEU A 234 -26.13 6.50 -4.16
C LEU A 234 -26.95 7.36 -5.12
N ALA A 235 -27.26 8.62 -4.73
CA ALA A 235 -27.99 9.57 -5.55
C ALA A 235 -27.26 10.01 -6.84
N ASP A 236 -25.94 9.82 -6.91
CA ASP A 236 -25.10 10.19 -8.07
C ASP A 236 -24.77 9.01 -8.99
N ARG A 237 -25.32 7.82 -8.74
CA ARG A 237 -25.13 6.71 -9.68
C ARG A 237 -26.10 6.89 -10.85
N PRO A 238 -25.61 7.00 -12.10
CA PRO A 238 -26.49 6.90 -13.24
C PRO A 238 -27.26 5.58 -13.16
N ASP A 239 -28.57 5.63 -13.32
CA ASP A 239 -29.46 4.49 -13.24
C ASP A 239 -28.97 3.35 -14.15
N GLY A 240 -28.59 2.25 -13.55
CA GLY A 240 -28.60 0.91 -14.11
C GLY A 240 -27.55 0.62 -15.21
N GLU A 241 -26.41 0.04 -14.82
CA GLU A 241 -25.83 -1.12 -15.51
C GLU A 241 -25.46 -2.21 -14.52
#